data_b3bbf45d176b67a34cdccb695564b0f8
#
_entry.id   b3bbf45d176b67a34cdccb695564b0f8
#
_cell.length_a   1.000
_cell.length_b   1.000
_cell.length_c   1.000
_cell.angle_alpha   90.00
_cell.angle_beta   90.00
_cell.angle_gamma   90.00
#
_symmetry.space_group_name_H-M   'P 1'
#
loop_
_entity.id
_entity.type
_entity.pdbx_description
1 polymer ?
#
loop_
_entity_poly.entity_id
_entity_poly.type
_entity_poly.pdbx_seq_one_letter_code
_entity_poly.pdbx_strand_id
1 'polypeptide(L)' 'MANSANIIGKVVALQGQAFIKSPDGKQHQLKVGDVVYEKDIIITAPGAQVELAFD' A
#
# COMPACT_ATOMS: atom_id res chain seq x y z
N MET A 1 20.86 9.01 -4.51
CA MET A 1 20.23 8.87 -4.58
C MET A 1 19.20 9.02 -4.48
N ALA A 2 18.97 9.26 -4.61
CA ALA A 2 17.79 9.45 -4.42
C ALA A 2 16.85 8.60 -4.69
N ASN A 3 16.35 8.21 -4.16
CA ASN A 3 15.48 7.47 -4.46
C ASN A 3 14.40 7.99 -4.80
N SER A 4 13.88 7.89 -5.39
CA SER A 4 12.85 8.55 -5.99
C SER A 4 11.60 7.81 -6.04
N ALA A 5 11.31 7.15 -5.01
CA ALA A 5 10.01 6.53 -4.89
C ALA A 5 8.98 7.63 -4.71
N ASN A 6 8.02 7.68 -5.61
CA ASN A 6 6.94 8.66 -5.54
C ASN A 6 5.79 8.10 -4.73
N ILE A 7 5.29 8.89 -3.81
CA ILE A 7 4.12 8.52 -3.03
C ILE A 7 2.89 8.77 -3.89
N ILE A 8 2.07 7.73 -4.06
CA ILE A 8 0.86 7.87 -4.84
C ILE A 8 -0.38 7.94 -3.98
N GLY A 9 -0.31 7.53 -2.73
CA GLY A 9 -1.46 7.58 -1.87
C GLY A 9 -1.14 7.15 -0.46
N LYS A 10 -2.16 7.27 0.38
CA LYS A 10 -2.07 6.88 1.78
C LYS A 10 -3.34 6.11 2.14
N VAL A 11 -3.18 5.04 2.90
CA VAL A 11 -4.31 4.22 3.30
C VAL A 11 -5.12 4.98 4.35
N VAL A 12 -6.38 5.27 4.03
CA VAL A 12 -7.26 5.99 4.93
C VAL A 12 -8.33 5.10 5.53
N ALA A 13 -8.60 3.95 4.91
CA ALA A 13 -9.55 2.99 5.47
C ALA A 13 -9.16 1.60 5.01
N LEU A 14 -9.39 0.62 5.88
CA LEU A 14 -9.01 -0.76 5.59
C LEU A 14 -9.96 -1.68 6.33
N GLN A 15 -10.56 -2.62 5.59
CA GLN A 15 -11.35 -3.69 6.15
C GLN A 15 -10.80 -5.02 5.67
N GLY A 16 -10.67 -5.98 6.58
CA GLY A 16 -10.10 -7.27 6.25
C GLY A 16 -8.60 -7.21 6.25
N GLN A 17 -7.98 -8.10 5.49
CA GLN A 17 -6.54 -8.21 5.44
C GLN A 17 -6.03 -7.84 4.06
N ALA A 18 -5.00 -7.03 4.05
CA ALA A 18 -4.33 -6.64 2.83
C ALA A 18 -2.83 -6.57 3.09
N PHE A 19 -2.06 -6.73 2.04
CA PHE A 19 -0.61 -6.71 2.12
C PHE A 19 -0.09 -5.80 1.03
N ILE A 20 1.08 -5.26 1.27
CA ILE A 20 1.74 -4.44 0.28
C ILE A 20 3.10 -5.06 -0.01
N LYS A 21 3.43 -5.17 -1.28
CA LYS A 21 4.69 -5.74 -1.72
C LYS A 21 5.48 -4.68 -2.45
N SER A 22 6.69 -4.44 -1.99
CA SER A 22 7.57 -3.45 -2.58
C SER A 22 8.32 -4.04 -3.78
N PRO A 23 8.86 -3.19 -4.66
CA PRO A 23 9.61 -3.69 -5.81
C PRO A 23 10.82 -4.55 -5.46
N ASP A 24 11.36 -4.36 -4.27
CA ASP A 24 12.50 -5.16 -3.84
C ASP A 24 12.08 -6.55 -3.34
N GLY A 25 10.81 -6.88 -3.40
CA GLY A 25 10.31 -8.18 -3.01
C GLY A 25 9.83 -8.28 -1.58
N LYS A 26 10.01 -7.24 -0.79
CA LYS A 26 9.55 -7.24 0.59
C LYS A 26 8.05 -7.04 0.66
N GLN A 27 7.43 -7.76 1.57
CA GLN A 27 5.97 -7.72 1.74
C GLN A 27 5.65 -7.56 3.20
N HIS A 28 4.67 -6.72 3.50
CA HIS A 28 4.20 -6.57 4.87
C HIS A 28 2.70 -6.31 4.86
N GLN A 29 2.10 -6.48 6.02
CA GLN A 29 0.67 -6.25 6.17
C GLN A 29 0.36 -4.77 6.10
N LEU A 30 -0.65 -4.43 5.32
CA LEU A 30 -1.07 -3.06 5.14
C LEU A 30 -1.87 -2.60 6.34
N LYS A 31 -1.71 -1.33 6.70
CA LYS A 31 -2.42 -0.72 7.83
C LYS A 31 -2.87 0.68 7.45
N VAL A 32 -3.91 1.15 8.14
CA VAL A 32 -4.34 2.52 7.99
C VAL A 32 -3.19 3.45 8.39
N GLY A 33 -2.93 4.43 7.56
CA GLY A 33 -1.83 5.36 7.76
C GLY A 33 -0.59 5.02 6.95
N ASP A 34 -0.55 3.81 6.36
CA ASP A 34 0.58 3.43 5.53
C ASP A 34 0.59 4.24 4.24
N VAL A 35 1.78 4.49 3.75
CA VAL A 35 1.99 5.21 2.51
C VAL A 35 2.23 4.20 1.40
N VAL A 36 1.61 4.44 0.24
CA VAL A 36 1.77 3.58 -0.93
C VAL A 36 2.60 4.31 -1.96
N TYR A 37 3.61 3.64 -2.47
CA TYR A 37 4.52 4.21 -3.46
C TYR A 37 4.18 3.69 -4.84
N GLU A 38 4.70 4.35 -5.83
CA GLU A 38 4.29 4.17 -7.22
C GLU A 38 4.41 2.73 -7.71
N LYS A 39 5.41 2.01 -7.28
CA LYS A 39 5.64 0.66 -7.78
C LYS A 39 5.23 -0.43 -6.82
N ASP A 40 4.56 -0.07 -5.75
CA ASP A 40 4.07 -1.04 -4.79
C ASP A 40 2.87 -1.78 -5.34
N ILE A 41 2.72 -3.03 -4.92
CA ILE A 41 1.60 -3.87 -5.30
C ILE A 41 0.77 -4.13 -4.05
N ILE A 42 -0.53 -3.85 -4.14
CA ILE A 42 -1.43 -4.11 -3.04
C ILE A 42 -2.13 -5.44 -3.30
N ILE A 43 -2.05 -6.34 -2.32
CA ILE A 43 -2.66 -7.65 -2.39
C ILE A 43 -3.75 -7.71 -1.33
N THR A 44 -4.99 -7.94 -1.74
CA THR A 44 -6.10 -8.00 -0.81
C THR A 44 -6.58 -9.44 -0.67
N ALA A 45 -6.93 -9.82 0.54
CA ALA A 45 -7.59 -11.10 0.78
C ALA A 45 -9.04 -11.02 0.28
N PRO A 46 -9.68 -12.17 0.03
CA PRO A 46 -11.08 -12.15 -0.40
C PRO A 46 -11.94 -11.40 0.60
N GLY A 47 -12.76 -10.48 0.09
CA GLY A 47 -13.62 -9.68 0.92
C GLY A 47 -12.97 -8.47 1.56
N ALA A 48 -11.67 -8.29 1.39
CA ALA A 48 -10.99 -7.14 1.95
C ALA A 48 -11.24 -5.90 1.10
N GLN A 49 -11.22 -4.75 1.75
CA GLN A 49 -11.40 -3.46 1.08
C GLN A 49 -10.35 -2.49 1.57
N VAL A 50 -9.76 -1.77 0.63
CA VAL A 50 -8.74 -0.76 0.93
C VAL A 50 -9.16 0.53 0.28
N GLU A 51 -9.10 1.61 1.02
CA GLU A 51 -9.40 2.93 0.50
C GLU A 51 -8.15 3.78 0.61
N LEU A 52 -7.77 4.41 -0.50
CA LEU A 52 -6.58 5.25 -0.56
C LEU A 52 -6.99 6.68 -0.82
N ALA A 53 -6.29 7.60 -0.17
CA ALA A 53 -6.39 9.02 -0.47
C ALA A 53 -5.20 9.41 -1.33
N PHE A 54 -5.47 10.12 -2.40
CA PHE A 54 -4.45 10.58 -3.34
C PHE A 54 -4.29 12.08 -3.21
N ASP A 55 -3.07 12.53 -3.33
CA ASP A 55 -2.83 13.99 -3.33
C ASP A 55 -3.07 14.59 -4.70
#